data_d13c4199a2cd17466e8c57ddef16f281
#
_entry.id   d13c4199a2cd17466e8c57ddef16f281
#
_cell.length_a   1.000
_cell.length_b   1.000
_cell.length_c   1.000
_cell.angle_alpha   90.00
_cell.angle_beta   90.00
_cell.angle_gamma   90.00
#
_symmetry.space_group_name_H-M   'P 1'
#
loop_
_entity.id
_entity.type
_entity.pdbx_description
1 polymer ?
#
loop_
_entity_poly.entity_id
_entity_poly.type
_entity_poly.pdbx_seq_one_letter_code
_entity_poly.pdbx_strand_id
1 'polypeptide(L)'
;MTHISHRHLAFAMSLTAAAALALVLIVPGRAQEKAKPAKQQTSKSYQRPTDPSLYVGAETCKTCHADMPSKDFYKHYEDSPHYATTLDTKKGPEWHGCEACHGPGKEHVEGGGDKSKIFAFKNASAKEISERCLGCHTYGEEHSNFARSAHLQNNVSCVDCHSPHHPKESQGLMKEKQPQLCYGCHQETSQQFNRPFHHRVNEGMVQCSDCHNPHGGFLNRQLRATATQDLVCFKCHSDKAGPYVYEHEAVKVEGCTACHMPHGSSNPRLLKRSQVNLVCLECHAFTVDAGPAAIPTFHNQAQKYQACTMCHTAIHGSNTSKVFFQP
;
A
#
# COMPACT_ATOMS: atom_id res chain seq x y z
N MET A 1 -8.83 -82.37 -2.64
CA MET A 1 -7.56 -81.61 -2.53
C MET A 1 -7.32 -80.92 -3.83
N THR A 2 -7.75 -79.67 -3.93
CA THR A 2 -7.63 -78.81 -5.18
C THR A 2 -6.87 -77.55 -4.81
N HIS A 3 -5.63 -77.45 -5.25
CA HIS A 3 -4.81 -76.26 -5.16
C HIS A 3 -5.36 -75.20 -6.10
N ILE A 4 -5.98 -74.15 -5.55
CA ILE A 4 -6.32 -72.96 -6.31
C ILE A 4 -5.10 -72.02 -6.26
N SER A 5 -4.54 -71.74 -7.41
CA SER A 5 -3.32 -70.97 -7.63
C SER A 5 -3.57 -69.48 -7.31
N HIS A 6 -2.77 -68.92 -6.38
CA HIS A 6 -2.75 -67.52 -5.98
C HIS A 6 -2.38 -66.52 -7.09
N ARG A 7 -2.09 -66.99 -8.29
CA ARG A 7 -1.67 -66.11 -9.41
C ARG A 7 -2.81 -65.32 -10.08
N HIS A 8 -4.05 -65.76 -9.94
CA HIS A 8 -5.20 -65.07 -10.60
C HIS A 8 -5.78 -63.94 -9.72
N LEU A 9 -5.56 -63.95 -8.42
CA LEU A 9 -6.03 -62.86 -7.53
C LEU A 9 -5.19 -61.57 -7.66
N ALA A 10 -3.91 -61.69 -7.96
CA ALA A 10 -2.99 -60.52 -8.07
C ALA A 10 -3.27 -59.73 -9.39
N PHE A 11 -3.76 -60.40 -10.42
CA PHE A 11 -4.03 -59.75 -11.72
C PHE A 11 -5.35 -58.99 -11.74
N ALA A 12 -6.33 -59.41 -10.94
CA ALA A 12 -7.63 -58.73 -10.85
C ALA A 12 -7.56 -57.41 -10.00
N MET A 13 -6.67 -57.39 -8.98
CA MET A 13 -6.49 -56.17 -8.16
C MET A 13 -5.68 -55.08 -8.87
N SER A 14 -4.79 -55.42 -9.79
CA SER A 14 -4.02 -54.42 -10.53
C SER A 14 -4.82 -53.71 -11.63
N LEU A 15 -5.85 -54.33 -12.22
CA LEU A 15 -6.70 -53.66 -13.20
C LEU A 15 -7.70 -52.68 -12.57
N THR A 16 -8.17 -52.94 -11.35
CA THR A 16 -9.09 -52.02 -10.66
C THR A 16 -8.41 -50.77 -10.11
N ALA A 17 -7.14 -50.87 -9.71
CA ALA A 17 -6.34 -49.75 -9.27
C ALA A 17 -5.98 -48.81 -10.44
N ALA A 18 -5.71 -49.34 -11.62
CA ALA A 18 -5.42 -48.54 -12.80
C ALA A 18 -6.68 -47.79 -13.34
N ALA A 19 -7.86 -48.38 -13.22
CA ALA A 19 -9.12 -47.71 -13.61
C ALA A 19 -9.53 -46.58 -12.64
N ALA A 20 -9.22 -46.72 -11.31
CA ALA A 20 -9.49 -45.69 -10.32
C ALA A 20 -8.54 -44.48 -10.46
N LEU A 21 -7.31 -44.69 -10.92
CA LEU A 21 -6.32 -43.62 -11.11
C LEU A 21 -6.60 -42.79 -12.39
N ALA A 22 -7.27 -43.39 -13.38
CA ALA A 22 -7.64 -42.67 -14.62
C ALA A 22 -8.84 -41.75 -14.44
N LEU A 23 -9.69 -41.96 -13.43
CA LEU A 23 -10.91 -41.15 -13.22
C LEU A 23 -10.63 -39.86 -12.43
N VAL A 24 -9.47 -39.68 -11.82
CA VAL A 24 -9.14 -38.48 -11.00
C VAL A 24 -8.51 -37.34 -11.84
N LEU A 25 -8.18 -37.58 -13.11
CA LEU A 25 -7.49 -36.59 -13.96
C LEU A 25 -8.38 -35.83 -14.95
N ILE A 26 -9.70 -36.02 -14.92
CA ILE A 26 -10.63 -35.21 -15.72
C ILE A 26 -11.40 -34.29 -14.77
N VAL A 27 -10.70 -33.34 -14.14
CA VAL A 27 -11.32 -32.10 -13.66
C VAL A 27 -11.41 -31.19 -14.88
N PRO A 28 -12.62 -30.87 -15.36
CA PRO A 28 -12.74 -29.89 -16.43
C PRO A 28 -12.13 -28.59 -15.91
N GLY A 29 -11.01 -28.18 -16.50
CA GLY A 29 -10.43 -26.88 -16.25
C GLY A 29 -11.52 -25.84 -16.49
N ARG A 30 -11.98 -25.19 -15.41
CA ARG A 30 -12.79 -23.99 -15.51
C ARG A 30 -11.97 -23.01 -16.36
N ALA A 31 -12.36 -22.87 -17.63
CA ALA A 31 -11.80 -21.83 -18.46
C ALA A 31 -11.99 -20.53 -17.70
N GLN A 32 -10.88 -19.90 -17.31
CA GLN A 32 -10.91 -18.53 -16.86
C GLN A 32 -11.47 -17.71 -18.01
N GLU A 33 -12.70 -17.27 -17.85
CA GLU A 33 -13.34 -16.34 -18.75
C GLU A 33 -12.41 -15.11 -18.78
N LYS A 34 -11.72 -14.93 -19.91
CA LYS A 34 -10.85 -13.77 -20.12
C LYS A 34 -11.75 -12.56 -19.97
N ALA A 35 -11.59 -11.83 -18.88
CA ALA A 35 -12.23 -10.54 -18.68
C ALA A 35 -11.99 -9.73 -19.96
N LYS A 36 -13.08 -9.34 -20.63
CA LYS A 36 -13.00 -8.46 -21.79
C LYS A 36 -12.22 -7.23 -21.36
N PRO A 37 -11.19 -6.81 -22.12
CA PRO A 37 -10.50 -5.58 -21.80
C PRO A 37 -11.54 -4.46 -21.75
N ALA A 38 -11.65 -3.81 -20.58
CA ALA A 38 -12.46 -2.63 -20.45
C ALA A 38 -11.99 -1.65 -21.52
N LYS A 39 -12.92 -1.20 -22.37
CA LYS A 39 -12.64 -0.18 -23.38
C LYS A 39 -12.00 0.98 -22.62
N GLN A 40 -10.74 1.24 -22.88
CA GLN A 40 -10.06 2.43 -22.43
C GLN A 40 -10.76 3.63 -23.08
N GLN A 41 -11.76 4.15 -22.40
CA GLN A 41 -12.30 5.45 -22.76
C GLN A 41 -11.17 6.44 -22.50
N THR A 42 -10.63 7.01 -23.58
CA THR A 42 -9.80 8.18 -23.52
C THR A 42 -10.67 9.33 -23.01
N SER A 43 -10.86 9.42 -21.69
CA SER A 43 -11.56 10.54 -21.08
C SER A 43 -10.67 11.75 -21.29
N LYS A 44 -11.20 12.76 -21.99
CA LYS A 44 -10.60 14.10 -21.98
C LYS A 44 -10.48 14.51 -20.51
N SER A 45 -9.32 15.06 -20.13
CA SER A 45 -9.13 15.63 -18.78
C SER A 45 -10.28 16.61 -18.49
N TYR A 46 -10.78 16.58 -17.26
CA TYR A 46 -11.86 17.50 -16.87
C TYR A 46 -11.43 18.95 -17.10
N GLN A 47 -12.20 19.65 -17.94
CA GLN A 47 -12.05 21.09 -18.17
C GLN A 47 -13.18 21.81 -17.45
N ARG A 48 -12.84 22.75 -16.56
CA ARG A 48 -13.85 23.58 -15.90
C ARG A 48 -14.48 24.50 -16.93
N PRO A 49 -15.83 24.54 -17.05
CA PRO A 49 -16.49 25.55 -17.85
C PRO A 49 -16.13 26.97 -17.32
N THR A 50 -15.81 27.90 -18.21
CA THR A 50 -15.39 29.24 -17.83
C THR A 50 -16.48 30.30 -18.02
N ASP A 51 -17.65 29.90 -18.51
CA ASP A 51 -18.81 30.80 -18.65
C ASP A 51 -19.40 31.10 -17.25
N PRO A 52 -19.29 32.35 -16.77
CA PRO A 52 -19.77 32.72 -15.44
C PRO A 52 -21.28 32.55 -15.26
N SER A 53 -22.05 32.58 -16.35
CA SER A 53 -23.52 32.47 -16.31
C SER A 53 -24.00 31.08 -15.87
N LEU A 54 -23.12 30.08 -15.85
CA LEU A 54 -23.41 28.70 -15.42
C LEU A 54 -23.32 28.52 -13.90
N TYR A 55 -22.75 29.50 -13.18
CA TYR A 55 -22.44 29.40 -11.75
C TYR A 55 -23.43 30.24 -10.94
N VAL A 56 -23.82 29.73 -9.77
CA VAL A 56 -24.82 30.35 -8.89
C VAL A 56 -24.26 30.82 -7.54
N GLY A 57 -23.04 30.37 -7.20
CA GLY A 57 -22.36 30.72 -5.95
C GLY A 57 -22.79 29.89 -4.76
N ALA A 58 -21.89 29.81 -3.76
CA ALA A 58 -22.04 28.96 -2.57
C ALA A 58 -23.26 29.34 -1.71
N GLU A 59 -23.63 30.60 -1.65
CA GLU A 59 -24.83 31.09 -0.90
C GLU A 59 -26.13 30.48 -1.45
N THR A 60 -26.22 30.31 -2.77
CA THR A 60 -27.38 29.63 -3.36
C THR A 60 -27.44 28.16 -2.93
N CYS A 61 -26.31 27.49 -2.85
CA CYS A 61 -26.23 26.10 -2.37
C CYS A 61 -26.65 25.96 -0.91
N LYS A 62 -26.30 26.96 -0.08
CA LYS A 62 -26.64 27.04 1.34
C LYS A 62 -28.14 26.95 1.58
N THR A 63 -28.96 27.55 0.74
CA THR A 63 -30.43 27.60 0.91
C THR A 63 -31.08 26.22 1.01
N CYS A 64 -30.47 25.20 0.41
CA CYS A 64 -30.99 23.84 0.43
C CYS A 64 -30.05 22.85 1.20
N HIS A 65 -28.75 23.14 1.26
CA HIS A 65 -27.73 22.22 1.80
C HIS A 65 -27.23 22.61 3.21
N ALA A 66 -27.68 23.72 3.77
CA ALA A 66 -27.53 24.00 5.20
C ALA A 66 -28.62 23.28 6.03
N ASP A 67 -28.36 23.07 7.28
CA ASP A 67 -29.31 22.53 8.29
C ASP A 67 -29.95 21.18 7.89
N MET A 68 -29.32 20.40 7.03
CA MET A 68 -29.78 19.05 6.72
C MET A 68 -29.52 18.12 7.92
N PRO A 69 -30.54 17.52 8.55
CA PRO A 69 -30.37 16.80 9.84
C PRO A 69 -29.35 15.67 9.86
N SER A 70 -29.06 15.11 8.71
CA SER A 70 -28.09 13.97 8.59
C SER A 70 -26.83 14.33 7.80
N LYS A 71 -26.75 15.50 7.21
CA LYS A 71 -25.69 15.87 6.27
C LYS A 71 -25.53 17.39 6.17
N ASP A 72 -25.14 18.02 7.26
CA ASP A 72 -24.84 19.45 7.25
C ASP A 72 -23.52 19.70 6.50
N PHE A 73 -23.62 19.61 5.17
CA PHE A 73 -22.47 19.81 4.30
C PHE A 73 -21.91 21.24 4.39
N TYR A 74 -22.78 22.22 4.62
CA TYR A 74 -22.36 23.61 4.60
C TYR A 74 -21.57 23.98 5.86
N LYS A 75 -22.04 23.60 7.04
CA LYS A 75 -21.34 23.85 8.29
C LYS A 75 -19.94 23.21 8.30
N HIS A 76 -19.84 21.96 7.90
CA HIS A 76 -18.54 21.29 7.83
C HIS A 76 -17.64 21.88 6.75
N TYR A 77 -18.20 22.42 5.69
CA TYR A 77 -17.43 23.13 4.68
C TYR A 77 -16.89 24.46 5.22
N GLU A 78 -17.68 25.23 5.98
CA GLU A 78 -17.24 26.47 6.63
C GLU A 78 -16.04 26.25 7.56
N ASP A 79 -16.02 25.12 8.27
CA ASP A 79 -14.93 24.72 9.16
C ASP A 79 -13.71 24.15 8.42
N SER A 80 -13.81 23.90 7.13
CA SER A 80 -12.75 23.28 6.35
C SER A 80 -11.80 24.31 5.73
N PRO A 81 -10.52 23.94 5.48
CA PRO A 81 -9.60 24.80 4.75
C PRO A 81 -10.09 25.20 3.33
N HIS A 82 -10.98 24.38 2.76
CA HIS A 82 -11.55 24.67 1.44
C HIS A 82 -12.50 25.87 1.42
N TYR A 83 -13.03 26.28 2.58
CA TYR A 83 -13.86 27.48 2.68
C TYR A 83 -13.14 28.75 2.17
N ALA A 84 -11.82 28.79 2.26
CA ALA A 84 -11.01 29.87 1.70
C ALA A 84 -11.25 30.09 0.20
N THR A 85 -11.70 29.08 -0.54
CA THR A 85 -12.05 29.23 -1.97
C THR A 85 -13.31 30.08 -2.18
N THR A 86 -14.20 30.14 -1.21
CA THR A 86 -15.40 30.99 -1.25
C THR A 86 -15.03 32.48 -1.12
N LEU A 87 -13.93 32.77 -0.42
CA LEU A 87 -13.45 34.12 -0.14
C LEU A 87 -12.45 34.62 -1.19
N ASP A 88 -11.93 33.77 -2.05
CA ASP A 88 -10.98 34.17 -3.09
C ASP A 88 -11.70 34.74 -4.31
N THR A 89 -11.68 36.06 -4.44
CA THR A 89 -12.29 36.78 -5.56
C THR A 89 -11.36 36.99 -6.76
N LYS A 90 -10.13 36.50 -6.71
CA LYS A 90 -9.11 36.73 -7.76
C LYS A 90 -9.27 35.78 -8.96
N LYS A 91 -9.93 34.65 -8.77
CA LYS A 91 -10.18 33.67 -9.81
C LYS A 91 -11.63 33.71 -10.27
N GLY A 92 -11.93 33.08 -11.41
CA GLY A 92 -13.29 32.98 -11.92
C GLY A 92 -14.18 32.08 -11.04
N PRO A 93 -15.53 32.15 -11.24
CA PRO A 93 -16.46 31.40 -10.38
C PRO A 93 -16.29 29.91 -10.41
N GLU A 94 -15.66 29.36 -11.44
CA GLU A 94 -15.30 27.94 -11.56
C GLU A 94 -14.29 27.46 -10.50
N TRP A 95 -13.73 28.38 -9.73
CA TRP A 95 -12.76 28.08 -8.64
C TRP A 95 -13.34 28.37 -7.25
N HIS A 96 -14.61 28.81 -7.19
CA HIS A 96 -15.19 29.27 -5.94
C HIS A 96 -16.08 28.21 -5.28
N GLY A 97 -15.94 28.08 -3.97
CA GLY A 97 -16.86 27.39 -3.10
C GLY A 97 -17.21 25.97 -3.52
N CYS A 98 -18.46 25.62 -3.38
CA CYS A 98 -18.99 24.29 -3.70
C CYS A 98 -18.75 23.91 -5.17
N GLU A 99 -18.91 24.90 -6.06
CA GLU A 99 -18.84 24.67 -7.50
C GLU A 99 -17.40 24.44 -8.01
N ALA A 100 -16.38 24.82 -7.23
CA ALA A 100 -15.00 24.48 -7.54
C ALA A 100 -14.76 22.95 -7.61
N CYS A 101 -15.54 22.19 -6.82
CA CYS A 101 -15.47 20.73 -6.77
C CYS A 101 -16.61 20.08 -7.54
N HIS A 102 -17.85 20.58 -7.36
CA HIS A 102 -19.05 19.98 -7.93
C HIS A 102 -19.37 20.44 -9.36
N GLY A 103 -18.68 21.47 -9.85
CA GLY A 103 -18.97 22.08 -11.15
C GLY A 103 -20.15 23.04 -11.09
N PRO A 104 -20.54 23.63 -12.26
CA PRO A 104 -21.57 24.66 -12.33
C PRO A 104 -22.92 24.15 -11.83
N GLY A 105 -23.56 24.92 -10.96
CA GLY A 105 -24.78 24.54 -10.24
C GLY A 105 -26.08 25.01 -10.85
N LYS A 106 -26.07 25.88 -11.88
CA LYS A 106 -27.26 26.53 -12.40
C LYS A 106 -28.35 25.55 -12.82
N GLU A 107 -28.03 24.61 -13.67
CA GLU A 107 -29.02 23.60 -14.13
C GLU A 107 -29.58 22.76 -12.99
N HIS A 108 -28.76 22.48 -11.98
CA HIS A 108 -29.19 21.74 -10.80
C HIS A 108 -30.21 22.52 -9.99
N VAL A 109 -29.96 23.80 -9.77
CA VAL A 109 -30.85 24.71 -9.01
C VAL A 109 -32.15 24.98 -9.77
N GLU A 110 -32.09 25.34 -11.05
CA GLU A 110 -33.24 25.57 -11.91
C GLU A 110 -34.09 24.29 -12.12
N GLY A 111 -33.44 23.14 -12.07
CA GLY A 111 -34.10 21.83 -12.11
C GLY A 111 -34.68 21.37 -10.79
N GLY A 112 -34.76 22.22 -9.75
CA GLY A 112 -35.32 21.87 -8.45
C GLY A 112 -34.48 20.84 -7.67
N GLY A 113 -33.19 20.84 -7.87
CA GLY A 113 -32.27 19.92 -7.16
C GLY A 113 -32.01 18.60 -7.92
N ASP A 114 -32.16 18.58 -9.23
CA ASP A 114 -31.88 17.40 -10.08
C ASP A 114 -30.40 17.01 -9.98
N LYS A 115 -30.14 15.87 -9.34
CA LYS A 115 -28.79 15.32 -9.08
C LYS A 115 -28.02 14.93 -10.34
N SER A 116 -28.72 14.75 -11.47
CA SER A 116 -28.09 14.44 -12.75
C SER A 116 -27.44 15.66 -13.40
N LYS A 117 -27.76 16.85 -12.93
CA LYS A 117 -27.32 18.15 -13.44
C LYS A 117 -26.13 18.76 -12.69
N ILE A 118 -25.56 18.03 -11.76
CA ILE A 118 -24.39 18.42 -11.01
C ILE A 118 -23.46 17.24 -10.83
N PHE A 119 -22.16 17.47 -10.66
CA PHE A 119 -21.22 16.37 -10.49
C PHE A 119 -21.41 15.68 -9.13
N ALA A 120 -21.77 14.41 -9.18
CA ALA A 120 -21.98 13.55 -8.02
C ALA A 120 -20.78 12.61 -7.83
N PHE A 121 -19.94 12.89 -6.84
CA PHE A 121 -18.75 12.07 -6.51
C PHE A 121 -19.06 10.59 -6.29
N LYS A 122 -20.25 10.27 -5.78
CA LYS A 122 -20.65 8.88 -5.50
C LYS A 122 -20.63 7.96 -6.73
N ASN A 123 -20.94 8.53 -7.90
CA ASN A 123 -21.10 7.76 -9.13
C ASN A 123 -19.93 7.95 -10.12
N ALA A 124 -18.96 8.75 -9.78
CA ALA A 124 -17.83 9.08 -10.61
C ALA A 124 -16.70 8.06 -10.44
N SER A 125 -15.91 7.86 -11.48
CA SER A 125 -14.71 7.05 -11.41
C SER A 125 -13.63 7.70 -10.55
N ALA A 126 -12.71 6.90 -9.99
CA ALA A 126 -11.59 7.43 -9.22
C ALA A 126 -10.75 8.46 -10.00
N LYS A 127 -10.65 8.28 -11.31
CA LYS A 127 -9.96 9.21 -12.20
C LYS A 127 -10.67 10.56 -12.26
N GLU A 128 -11.97 10.59 -12.52
CA GLU A 128 -12.76 11.82 -12.61
C GLU A 128 -12.77 12.59 -11.28
N ILE A 129 -12.89 11.87 -10.16
CA ILE A 129 -12.78 12.44 -8.81
C ILE A 129 -11.42 13.08 -8.61
N SER A 130 -10.35 12.34 -8.92
CA SER A 130 -8.98 12.81 -8.70
C SER A 130 -8.62 13.98 -9.59
N GLU A 131 -9.07 14.02 -10.83
CA GLU A 131 -8.86 15.16 -11.73
C GLU A 131 -9.44 16.46 -11.18
N ARG A 132 -10.57 16.41 -10.48
CA ARG A 132 -11.15 17.60 -9.82
C ARG A 132 -10.29 18.13 -8.68
N CYS A 133 -9.78 17.23 -7.84
CA CYS A 133 -8.89 17.60 -6.74
C CYS A 133 -7.54 18.10 -7.25
N LEU A 134 -6.96 17.37 -8.20
CA LEU A 134 -5.67 17.69 -8.81
C LEU A 134 -5.69 18.98 -9.64
N GLY A 135 -6.86 19.52 -9.99
CA GLY A 135 -6.96 20.85 -10.58
C GLY A 135 -6.42 21.98 -9.69
N CYS A 136 -6.42 21.77 -8.36
CA CYS A 136 -5.83 22.68 -7.38
C CYS A 136 -4.61 22.10 -6.68
N HIS A 137 -4.66 20.80 -6.37
CA HIS A 137 -3.61 20.08 -5.64
C HIS A 137 -2.50 19.58 -6.58
N THR A 138 -1.93 20.47 -7.40
CA THR A 138 -0.84 20.18 -8.35
C THR A 138 0.54 20.53 -7.80
N TYR A 139 0.61 21.35 -6.76
CA TYR A 139 1.85 21.86 -6.21
C TYR A 139 2.28 20.99 -5.02
N GLY A 140 3.46 20.39 -5.16
CA GLY A 140 4.10 19.55 -4.16
C GLY A 140 4.32 18.12 -4.66
N GLU A 141 5.43 17.53 -4.21
CA GLU A 141 5.83 16.16 -4.55
C GLU A 141 4.78 15.12 -4.14
N GLU A 142 4.05 15.41 -3.05
CA GLU A 142 3.05 14.51 -2.47
C GLU A 142 1.93 14.17 -3.46
N HIS A 143 1.41 15.15 -4.21
CA HIS A 143 0.24 14.95 -5.06
C HIS A 143 0.59 14.68 -6.52
N SER A 144 1.75 15.16 -7.00
CA SER A 144 2.16 15.04 -8.40
C SER A 144 2.29 13.58 -8.87
N ASN A 145 2.60 12.66 -7.95
CA ASN A 145 2.76 11.25 -8.22
C ASN A 145 1.45 10.46 -8.21
N PHE A 146 0.36 11.02 -7.68
CA PHE A 146 -0.89 10.30 -7.48
C PHE A 146 -1.46 9.71 -8.78
N ALA A 147 -1.33 10.43 -9.89
CA ALA A 147 -1.78 9.95 -11.21
C ALA A 147 -1.10 8.62 -11.64
N ARG A 148 0.05 8.30 -11.07
CA ARG A 148 0.81 7.06 -11.32
C ARG A 148 0.80 6.11 -10.13
N SER A 149 0.12 6.46 -9.04
CA SER A 149 0.08 5.64 -7.83
C SER A 149 -0.64 4.32 -8.05
N ALA A 150 -0.27 3.32 -7.28
CA ALA A 150 -0.99 2.05 -7.25
C ALA A 150 -2.45 2.23 -6.81
N HIS A 151 -2.73 3.21 -5.95
CA HIS A 151 -4.09 3.52 -5.52
C HIS A 151 -4.97 3.94 -6.70
N LEU A 152 -4.57 4.93 -7.48
CA LEU A 152 -5.39 5.35 -8.64
C LEU A 152 -5.50 4.25 -9.69
N GLN A 153 -4.43 3.48 -9.93
CA GLN A 153 -4.45 2.34 -10.85
C GLN A 153 -5.43 1.23 -10.42
N ASN A 154 -5.70 1.13 -9.11
CA ASN A 154 -6.68 0.21 -8.54
C ASN A 154 -8.01 0.90 -8.20
N ASN A 155 -8.33 2.00 -8.88
CA ASN A 155 -9.60 2.72 -8.76
C ASN A 155 -9.87 3.31 -7.36
N VAL A 156 -8.82 3.66 -6.62
CA VAL A 156 -8.90 4.38 -5.34
C VAL A 156 -8.66 5.87 -5.60
N SER A 157 -9.59 6.72 -5.17
CA SER A 157 -9.60 8.17 -5.38
C SER A 157 -9.19 8.93 -4.12
N CYS A 158 -9.05 10.24 -4.24
CA CYS A 158 -8.79 11.12 -3.11
C CYS A 158 -9.87 10.97 -2.01
N VAL A 159 -11.15 10.89 -2.41
CA VAL A 159 -12.26 10.82 -1.48
C VAL A 159 -12.45 9.46 -0.81
N ASP A 160 -11.67 8.45 -1.16
CA ASP A 160 -11.67 7.18 -0.42
C ASP A 160 -10.96 7.32 0.93
N CYS A 161 -9.96 8.21 1.00
CA CYS A 161 -9.20 8.50 2.21
C CYS A 161 -9.58 9.84 2.84
N HIS A 162 -9.88 10.86 2.03
CA HIS A 162 -10.18 12.22 2.49
C HIS A 162 -11.68 12.52 2.46
N SER A 163 -12.15 13.35 3.38
CA SER A 163 -13.51 13.86 3.41
C SER A 163 -13.50 15.38 3.56
N PRO A 164 -13.74 16.14 2.49
CA PRO A 164 -13.84 17.61 2.57
C PRO A 164 -14.99 18.10 3.45
N HIS A 165 -16.04 17.30 3.63
CA HIS A 165 -17.22 17.66 4.39
C HIS A 165 -17.25 17.10 5.82
N HIS A 166 -16.82 15.84 6.00
CA HIS A 166 -16.97 15.13 7.29
C HIS A 166 -15.69 14.39 7.65
N PRO A 167 -14.55 15.09 7.82
CA PRO A 167 -13.34 14.44 8.29
C PRO A 167 -13.48 14.03 9.76
N LYS A 168 -12.97 12.86 10.13
CA LYS A 168 -12.78 12.49 11.53
C LYS A 168 -11.49 13.06 12.09
N GLU A 169 -10.51 13.29 11.21
CA GLU A 169 -9.25 13.96 11.53
C GLU A 169 -9.13 15.24 10.70
N SER A 170 -8.94 16.37 11.36
CA SER A 170 -8.81 17.67 10.71
C SER A 170 -7.54 17.78 9.87
N GLN A 171 -6.43 17.18 10.37
CA GLN A 171 -5.19 17.17 9.62
C GLN A 171 -5.34 16.30 8.37
N GLY A 172 -5.18 16.91 7.19
CA GLY A 172 -5.36 16.25 5.91
C GLY A 172 -6.80 15.85 5.60
N LEU A 173 -7.79 16.28 6.40
CA LEU A 173 -9.22 15.96 6.21
C LEU A 173 -9.49 14.47 6.07
N MET A 174 -8.89 13.64 6.93
CA MET A 174 -8.96 12.19 6.82
C MET A 174 -10.31 11.64 7.30
N LYS A 175 -10.84 10.65 6.60
CA LYS A 175 -12.09 9.94 6.98
C LYS A 175 -11.93 9.13 8.26
N GLU A 176 -10.72 8.70 8.57
CA GLU A 176 -10.42 7.89 9.75
C GLU A 176 -8.95 8.06 10.12
N LYS A 177 -8.61 7.79 11.38
CA LYS A 177 -7.22 7.73 11.84
C LYS A 177 -6.46 6.57 11.22
N GLN A 178 -5.14 6.75 11.08
CA GLN A 178 -4.27 5.61 10.82
C GLN A 178 -4.05 4.82 12.14
N PRO A 179 -3.97 3.50 12.09
CA PRO A 179 -3.96 2.65 10.88
C PRO A 179 -5.34 2.22 10.37
N GLN A 180 -6.42 2.52 11.09
CA GLN A 180 -7.78 2.05 10.78
C GLN A 180 -8.22 2.41 9.36
N LEU A 181 -7.88 3.62 8.91
CA LEU A 181 -8.15 4.05 7.53
C LEU A 181 -7.58 3.06 6.49
N CYS A 182 -6.33 2.66 6.71
CA CYS A 182 -5.62 1.76 5.77
C CYS A 182 -6.13 0.33 5.88
N TYR A 183 -6.42 -0.14 7.08
CA TYR A 183 -6.87 -1.51 7.35
C TYR A 183 -8.23 -1.83 6.72
N GLY A 184 -9.03 -0.82 6.38
CA GLY A 184 -10.28 -1.02 5.63
C GLY A 184 -10.08 -1.82 4.34
N CYS A 185 -8.93 -1.66 3.70
CA CYS A 185 -8.54 -2.38 2.48
C CYS A 185 -7.33 -3.31 2.70
N HIS A 186 -6.35 -2.92 3.52
CA HIS A 186 -5.10 -3.65 3.77
C HIS A 186 -5.23 -4.60 4.97
N GLN A 187 -6.20 -5.53 4.93
CA GLN A 187 -6.52 -6.44 6.03
C GLN A 187 -5.38 -7.41 6.37
N GLU A 188 -4.65 -7.90 5.36
CA GLU A 188 -3.50 -8.78 5.58
C GLU A 188 -2.41 -8.06 6.38
N THR A 189 -2.17 -6.79 6.07
CA THR A 189 -1.20 -5.95 6.80
C THR A 189 -1.63 -5.72 8.25
N SER A 190 -2.93 -5.55 8.50
CA SER A 190 -3.48 -5.49 9.86
C SER A 190 -3.15 -6.75 10.66
N GLN A 191 -3.30 -7.93 10.07
CA GLN A 191 -2.95 -9.18 10.73
C GLN A 191 -1.44 -9.29 11.03
N GLN A 192 -0.59 -8.75 10.15
CA GLN A 192 0.85 -8.72 10.40
C GLN A 192 1.21 -7.87 11.61
N PHE A 193 0.59 -6.68 11.77
CA PHE A 193 0.81 -5.81 12.93
C PHE A 193 0.23 -6.36 14.25
N ASN A 194 -0.56 -7.41 14.23
CA ASN A 194 -1.02 -8.14 15.42
C ASN A 194 -0.06 -9.25 15.88
N ARG A 195 1.06 -9.48 15.19
CA ARG A 195 2.06 -10.46 15.59
C ARG A 195 2.83 -10.00 16.84
N PRO A 196 3.46 -10.91 17.60
CA PRO A 196 4.13 -10.58 18.86
C PRO A 196 5.22 -9.51 18.76
N PHE A 197 5.94 -9.49 17.63
CA PHE A 197 6.98 -8.49 17.35
C PHE A 197 6.56 -7.67 16.14
N HIS A 198 6.31 -6.38 16.32
CA HIS A 198 5.88 -5.46 15.26
C HIS A 198 6.31 -4.03 15.57
N HIS A 199 6.36 -3.17 14.56
CA HIS A 199 6.41 -1.73 14.81
C HIS A 199 5.10 -1.28 15.46
N ARG A 200 5.19 -0.32 16.39
CA ARG A 200 4.07 0.16 17.22
C ARG A 200 3.05 1.01 16.44
N VAL A 201 2.54 0.45 15.35
CA VAL A 201 1.55 1.10 14.50
C VAL A 201 0.16 1.04 15.14
N ASN A 202 -0.22 -0.10 15.70
CA ASN A 202 -1.50 -0.27 16.39
C ASN A 202 -1.60 0.59 17.66
N GLU A 203 -0.46 0.89 18.29
CA GLU A 203 -0.35 1.74 19.46
C GLU A 203 -0.21 3.23 19.12
N GLY A 204 -0.20 3.57 17.83
CA GLY A 204 -0.16 4.96 17.35
C GLY A 204 1.19 5.65 17.45
N MET A 205 2.28 4.94 17.73
CA MET A 205 3.63 5.51 17.79
C MET A 205 4.26 5.69 16.40
N VAL A 206 3.82 4.89 15.43
CA VAL A 206 4.27 4.92 14.04
C VAL A 206 3.02 4.86 13.15
N GLN A 207 3.02 5.63 12.08
CA GLN A 207 1.95 5.63 11.10
C GLN A 207 2.37 4.91 9.81
N CYS A 208 1.41 4.39 9.07
CA CYS A 208 1.67 3.79 7.76
C CYS A 208 2.36 4.79 6.82
N SER A 209 1.94 6.06 6.90
CA SER A 209 2.50 7.16 6.11
C SER A 209 3.91 7.60 6.52
N ASP A 210 4.45 7.14 7.64
CA ASP A 210 5.85 7.40 7.99
C ASP A 210 6.81 6.63 7.07
N CYS A 211 6.36 5.48 6.59
CA CYS A 211 7.14 4.61 5.71
C CYS A 211 6.65 4.63 4.26
N HIS A 212 5.34 4.73 4.04
CA HIS A 212 4.73 4.69 2.72
C HIS A 212 4.19 6.06 2.30
N ASN A 213 4.27 6.37 1.00
CA ASN A 213 3.57 7.52 0.43
C ASN A 213 2.28 7.04 -0.27
N PRO A 214 1.09 7.23 0.34
CA PRO A 214 -0.17 6.79 -0.25
C PRO A 214 -0.51 7.56 -1.54
N HIS A 215 0.07 8.72 -1.76
CA HIS A 215 -0.10 9.49 -2.99
C HIS A 215 0.81 9.01 -4.14
N GLY A 216 1.65 8.01 -3.88
CA GLY A 216 2.55 7.44 -4.87
C GLY A 216 4.01 7.87 -4.67
N GLY A 217 4.90 7.08 -5.21
CA GLY A 217 6.34 7.30 -5.12
C GLY A 217 7.07 6.48 -6.18
N PHE A 218 8.37 6.70 -6.28
CA PHE A 218 9.23 6.02 -7.25
C PHE A 218 9.78 4.69 -6.72
N LEU A 219 9.82 4.53 -5.40
CA LEU A 219 10.33 3.32 -4.78
C LEU A 219 9.26 2.20 -4.77
N ASN A 220 9.74 0.97 -4.76
CA ASN A 220 8.87 -0.20 -4.68
C ASN A 220 7.93 -0.11 -3.48
N ARG A 221 6.66 -0.54 -3.66
CA ARG A 221 5.60 -0.47 -2.64
C ARG A 221 5.35 0.94 -2.12
N GLN A 222 5.67 1.96 -2.92
CA GLN A 222 5.50 3.37 -2.58
C GLN A 222 6.20 3.75 -1.26
N LEU A 223 7.34 3.15 -0.96
CA LEU A 223 8.14 3.56 0.19
C LEU A 223 8.63 5.00 -0.01
N ARG A 224 8.69 5.74 1.10
CA ARG A 224 9.29 7.06 1.11
C ARG A 224 10.81 6.94 0.99
N ALA A 225 11.43 7.85 0.24
CA ALA A 225 12.86 8.04 0.28
C ALA A 225 13.24 9.04 1.37
N THR A 226 14.47 8.94 1.87
CA THR A 226 15.09 10.03 2.64
C THR A 226 15.60 11.12 1.69
N ALA A 227 15.98 12.26 2.22
CA ALA A 227 16.57 13.35 1.41
C ALA A 227 17.85 12.93 0.67
N THR A 228 18.57 11.94 1.20
CA THR A 228 19.77 11.33 0.62
C THR A 228 19.45 10.12 -0.25
N GLN A 229 18.15 9.84 -0.50
CA GLN A 229 17.64 8.66 -1.20
C GLN A 229 17.96 7.31 -0.52
N ASP A 230 18.34 7.35 0.73
CA ASP A 230 18.54 6.15 1.55
C ASP A 230 17.21 5.49 1.91
N LEU A 231 17.30 4.29 2.50
CA LEU A 231 16.13 3.57 2.99
C LEU A 231 15.41 4.37 4.07
N VAL A 232 14.08 4.43 3.98
CA VAL A 232 13.23 5.13 4.95
C VAL A 232 13.45 4.68 6.40
N CYS A 233 13.90 3.46 6.60
CA CYS A 233 14.23 2.88 7.90
C CYS A 233 15.25 3.73 8.69
N PHE A 234 16.19 4.35 8.00
CA PHE A 234 17.25 5.16 8.61
C PHE A 234 16.77 6.47 9.23
N LYS A 235 15.54 6.89 8.98
CA LYS A 235 14.93 8.03 9.70
C LYS A 235 14.89 7.81 11.22
N CYS A 236 14.69 6.55 11.64
CA CYS A 236 14.61 6.17 13.04
C CYS A 236 15.79 5.27 13.47
N HIS A 237 16.28 4.42 12.56
CA HIS A 237 17.39 3.50 12.79
C HIS A 237 18.72 4.07 12.24
N SER A 238 19.04 5.32 12.60
CA SER A 238 20.22 6.03 12.11
C SER A 238 21.54 5.34 12.49
N ASP A 239 21.54 4.59 13.59
CA ASP A 239 22.69 3.78 14.04
C ASP A 239 23.03 2.60 13.09
N LYS A 240 22.15 2.32 12.13
CA LYS A 240 22.35 1.29 11.10
C LYS A 240 22.66 1.86 9.71
N ALA A 241 22.64 3.19 9.58
CA ALA A 241 22.79 3.86 8.28
C ALA A 241 24.23 3.85 7.74
N GLY A 242 25.23 3.79 8.62
CA GLY A 242 26.63 3.98 8.23
C GLY A 242 27.02 5.47 8.16
N PRO A 243 28.02 5.86 7.36
CA PRO A 243 28.79 4.97 6.48
C PRO A 243 29.72 4.02 7.23
N TYR A 244 29.93 2.83 6.68
CA TYR A 244 30.86 1.83 7.23
C TYR A 244 32.01 1.56 6.28
N VAL A 245 33.20 1.27 6.84
CA VAL A 245 34.37 0.84 6.04
C VAL A 245 34.10 -0.53 5.39
N TYR A 246 33.44 -1.41 6.14
CA TYR A 246 33.00 -2.73 5.65
C TYR A 246 31.47 -2.77 5.69
N GLU A 247 30.85 -2.60 4.55
CA GLU A 247 29.39 -2.69 4.39
C GLU A 247 28.97 -4.13 4.18
N HIS A 248 27.84 -4.53 4.76
CA HIS A 248 27.20 -5.79 4.45
C HIS A 248 26.34 -5.65 3.19
N GLU A 249 26.73 -6.30 2.12
CA GLU A 249 26.13 -6.14 0.79
C GLU A 249 24.59 -6.36 0.82
N ALA A 250 24.12 -7.31 1.61
CA ALA A 250 22.69 -7.55 1.77
C ALA A 250 21.91 -6.33 2.29
N VAL A 251 22.52 -5.52 3.17
CA VAL A 251 21.89 -4.28 3.66
C VAL A 251 21.88 -3.21 2.57
N LYS A 252 22.93 -3.14 1.77
CA LYS A 252 23.10 -2.13 0.74
C LYS A 252 22.23 -2.39 -0.49
N VAL A 253 22.17 -3.62 -0.97
CA VAL A 253 21.50 -4.01 -2.22
C VAL A 253 20.06 -4.43 -1.97
N GLU A 254 19.84 -5.35 -1.04
CA GLU A 254 18.51 -5.92 -0.75
C GLU A 254 17.72 -5.08 0.27
N GLY A 255 18.42 -4.33 1.10
CA GLY A 255 17.85 -3.52 2.19
C GLY A 255 17.45 -4.33 3.41
N CYS A 256 16.88 -3.65 4.39
CA CYS A 256 16.52 -4.22 5.68
C CYS A 256 15.54 -5.40 5.57
N THR A 257 14.68 -5.40 4.55
CA THR A 257 13.68 -6.44 4.32
C THR A 257 14.27 -7.75 3.79
N ALA A 258 15.57 -7.80 3.52
CA ALA A 258 16.27 -9.06 3.29
C ALA A 258 16.16 -9.99 4.52
N CYS A 259 16.25 -9.43 5.71
CA CYS A 259 16.26 -10.18 6.98
C CYS A 259 15.03 -9.89 7.86
N HIS A 260 14.44 -8.71 7.77
CA HIS A 260 13.37 -8.24 8.66
C HIS A 260 12.01 -8.16 7.98
N MET A 261 10.95 -8.38 8.77
CA MET A 261 9.55 -8.21 8.39
C MET A 261 8.97 -6.98 9.10
N PRO A 262 9.01 -5.79 8.49
CA PRO A 262 8.73 -4.53 9.19
C PRO A 262 7.31 -4.39 9.71
N HIS A 263 6.32 -5.03 9.11
CA HIS A 263 4.96 -5.00 9.61
C HIS A 263 4.77 -5.88 10.86
N GLY A 264 5.49 -6.99 10.93
CA GLY A 264 5.42 -7.87 12.10
C GLY A 264 5.90 -9.28 11.82
N SER A 265 6.44 -9.91 12.86
CA SER A 265 6.98 -11.26 12.83
C SER A 265 6.59 -12.02 14.10
N SER A 266 6.55 -13.33 14.02
CA SER A 266 6.49 -14.21 15.19
C SER A 266 7.85 -14.32 15.88
N ASN A 267 8.91 -13.81 15.25
CA ASN A 267 10.28 -13.95 15.71
C ASN A 267 10.80 -12.62 16.27
N PRO A 268 11.60 -12.65 17.35
CA PRO A 268 12.25 -11.46 17.90
C PRO A 268 12.99 -10.64 16.84
N ARG A 269 13.10 -9.33 17.08
CA ARG A 269 13.77 -8.38 16.17
C ARG A 269 13.17 -8.38 14.75
N LEU A 270 11.92 -8.78 14.60
CA LEU A 270 11.22 -8.85 13.32
C LEU A 270 11.88 -9.77 12.29
N LEU A 271 12.62 -10.78 12.71
CA LEU A 271 13.33 -11.66 11.78
C LEU A 271 12.35 -12.53 10.98
N LYS A 272 12.72 -12.84 9.74
CA LYS A 272 11.95 -13.72 8.85
C LYS A 272 11.92 -15.17 9.35
N ARG A 273 12.99 -15.63 10.00
CA ARG A 273 13.17 -16.99 10.50
C ARG A 273 13.33 -16.98 12.01
N SER A 274 12.91 -18.07 12.65
CA SER A 274 13.04 -18.25 14.10
C SER A 274 14.48 -18.44 14.56
N GLN A 275 15.30 -19.02 13.71
CA GLN A 275 16.73 -19.24 13.98
C GLN A 275 17.56 -18.30 13.11
N VAL A 276 18.52 -17.62 13.73
CA VAL A 276 19.36 -16.62 13.06
C VAL A 276 20.18 -17.21 11.92
N ASN A 277 20.76 -18.39 12.11
CA ASN A 277 21.52 -19.06 11.05
C ASN A 277 20.68 -19.31 9.79
N LEU A 278 19.39 -19.62 9.93
CA LEU A 278 18.52 -19.85 8.77
C LEU A 278 18.30 -18.57 7.94
N VAL A 279 18.35 -17.38 8.57
CA VAL A 279 18.34 -16.12 7.84
C VAL A 279 19.63 -15.94 7.05
N CYS A 280 20.77 -16.22 7.69
CA CYS A 280 22.09 -16.09 7.05
C CYS A 280 22.27 -17.06 5.88
N LEU A 281 21.81 -18.31 6.08
CA LEU A 281 21.91 -19.38 5.08
C LEU A 281 21.04 -19.18 3.84
N GLU A 282 20.16 -18.17 3.81
CA GLU A 282 19.47 -17.81 2.57
C GLU A 282 20.45 -17.30 1.49
N CYS A 283 21.60 -16.75 1.91
CA CYS A 283 22.64 -16.23 1.00
C CYS A 283 24.00 -16.89 1.22
N HIS A 284 24.35 -17.25 2.47
CA HIS A 284 25.63 -17.86 2.80
C HIS A 284 25.55 -19.39 2.70
N ALA A 285 26.47 -20.00 1.95
CA ALA A 285 26.52 -21.44 1.73
C ALA A 285 27.85 -22.03 2.14
N PHE A 286 27.87 -23.35 2.41
CA PHE A 286 29.08 -24.11 2.75
C PHE A 286 29.90 -24.52 1.53
N THR A 287 29.54 -24.11 0.33
CA THR A 287 30.23 -24.49 -0.90
C THR A 287 31.31 -23.46 -1.26
N VAL A 288 32.41 -23.95 -1.78
CA VAL A 288 33.52 -23.11 -2.27
C VAL A 288 33.10 -22.18 -3.41
N ASP A 289 32.07 -22.54 -4.15
CA ASP A 289 31.53 -21.76 -5.26
C ASP A 289 30.73 -20.52 -4.83
N ALA A 290 30.43 -20.38 -3.54
CA ALA A 290 29.72 -19.24 -3.00
C ALA A 290 30.60 -17.96 -2.92
N GLY A 291 31.85 -18.03 -3.32
CA GLY A 291 32.77 -16.88 -3.31
C GLY A 291 32.90 -16.23 -1.93
N PRO A 292 32.80 -14.90 -1.82
CA PRO A 292 32.89 -14.20 -0.52
C PRO A 292 31.80 -14.57 0.49
N ALA A 293 30.68 -15.15 0.02
CA ALA A 293 29.58 -15.59 0.88
C ALA A 293 29.77 -17.03 1.40
N ALA A 294 30.88 -17.71 1.04
CA ALA A 294 31.17 -19.06 1.49
C ALA A 294 31.39 -19.11 3.00
N ILE A 295 30.75 -20.10 3.65
CA ILE A 295 30.96 -20.38 5.07
C ILE A 295 32.12 -21.34 5.20
N PRO A 296 33.16 -21.04 6.01
CA PRO A 296 34.26 -21.97 6.27
C PRO A 296 33.75 -23.29 6.88
N THR A 297 34.34 -24.39 6.46
CA THR A 297 33.91 -25.72 6.85
C THR A 297 33.99 -26.02 8.36
N PHE A 298 34.83 -25.28 9.10
CA PHE A 298 34.89 -25.41 10.55
C PHE A 298 33.68 -24.83 11.30
N HIS A 299 32.79 -24.14 10.63
CA HIS A 299 31.55 -23.63 11.20
C HIS A 299 30.46 -24.71 11.24
N ASN A 300 30.62 -25.71 12.11
CA ASN A 300 29.63 -26.75 12.28
C ASN A 300 28.31 -26.18 12.85
N GLN A 301 27.25 -26.18 12.01
CA GLN A 301 25.92 -25.65 12.37
C GLN A 301 25.15 -26.58 13.33
N ALA A 302 25.56 -27.82 13.51
CA ALA A 302 24.81 -28.77 14.34
C ALA A 302 24.86 -28.44 15.84
N GLN A 303 25.85 -27.70 16.29
CA GLN A 303 26.07 -27.45 17.72
C GLN A 303 26.42 -25.97 18.03
N LYS A 304 27.63 -25.55 17.68
CA LYS A 304 28.22 -24.28 18.17
C LYS A 304 27.85 -23.07 17.35
N TYR A 305 27.63 -23.20 16.05
CA TYR A 305 27.54 -22.09 15.11
C TYR A 305 26.10 -21.83 14.60
N GLN A 306 25.10 -22.12 15.44
CA GLN A 306 23.68 -21.87 15.09
C GLN A 306 23.26 -20.40 15.23
N ALA A 307 23.96 -19.61 16.02
CA ALA A 307 23.69 -18.19 16.22
C ALA A 307 24.85 -17.36 15.71
N CYS A 308 24.89 -17.10 14.40
CA CYS A 308 25.98 -16.38 13.72
C CYS A 308 26.27 -15.02 14.36
N THR A 309 25.25 -14.31 14.80
CA THR A 309 25.35 -12.98 15.42
C THR A 309 25.91 -12.98 16.85
N MET A 310 26.25 -14.15 17.42
CA MET A 310 27.01 -14.20 18.69
C MET A 310 28.47 -13.79 18.49
N CYS A 311 29.00 -13.99 17.29
CA CYS A 311 30.36 -13.58 16.93
C CYS A 311 30.35 -12.44 15.89
N HIS A 312 29.48 -12.54 14.86
CA HIS A 312 29.31 -11.52 13.84
C HIS A 312 28.33 -10.44 14.35
N THR A 313 28.75 -9.64 15.34
CA THR A 313 27.86 -8.70 16.05
C THR A 313 27.50 -7.47 15.25
N ALA A 314 28.38 -7.05 14.33
CA ALA A 314 28.23 -5.85 13.51
C ALA A 314 27.64 -6.12 12.12
N ILE A 315 26.62 -6.98 12.07
CA ILE A 315 26.07 -7.50 10.82
C ILE A 315 25.49 -6.42 9.86
N HIS A 316 25.19 -5.23 10.35
CA HIS A 316 24.71 -4.12 9.52
C HIS A 316 25.82 -3.33 8.85
N GLY A 317 27.08 -3.50 9.31
CA GLY A 317 28.26 -2.84 8.82
C GLY A 317 29.28 -2.67 9.96
N SER A 318 30.57 -2.56 9.62
CA SER A 318 31.65 -2.42 10.60
C SER A 318 32.71 -1.45 10.09
N ASN A 319 33.28 -0.66 11.01
CA ASN A 319 34.41 0.18 10.70
C ASN A 319 35.76 -0.50 10.99
N THR A 320 35.73 -1.64 11.68
CA THR A 320 36.94 -2.28 12.21
C THR A 320 37.13 -3.72 11.71
N SER A 321 36.07 -4.42 11.30
CA SER A 321 36.12 -5.84 11.00
C SER A 321 35.46 -6.19 9.68
N LYS A 322 36.24 -6.71 8.74
CA LYS A 322 35.77 -7.25 7.45
C LYS A 322 34.75 -8.40 7.60
N VAL A 323 34.81 -9.11 8.70
CA VAL A 323 33.89 -10.23 9.00
C VAL A 323 32.86 -9.87 10.07
N PHE A 324 32.67 -8.59 10.34
CA PHE A 324 31.62 -8.06 11.22
C PHE A 324 31.67 -8.54 12.67
N PHE A 325 32.83 -8.83 13.22
CA PHE A 325 32.99 -9.22 14.64
C PHE A 325 32.74 -8.06 15.61
N GLN A 326 33.02 -6.83 15.19
CA GLN A 326 32.84 -5.62 15.97
C GLN A 326 32.24 -4.51 15.10
N PRO A 327 31.52 -3.54 15.71
CA PRO A 327 30.95 -2.39 14.99
C PRO A 327 31.98 -1.50 14.28
#